data_274aa60cdb9dfb16b7f434dbdcd06ae7
#
_entry.id   274aa60cdb9dfb16b7f434dbdcd06ae7
#
_cell.length_a   1.000
_cell.length_b   1.000
_cell.length_c   1.000
_cell.angle_alpha   90.00
_cell.angle_beta   90.00
_cell.angle_gamma   90.00
#
_symmetry.space_group_name_H-M   'P 1'
#
loop_
_entity.id
_entity.type
_entity.pdbx_description
1 polymer ?
#
loop_
_entity_poly.entity_id
_entity_poly.type
_entity_poly.pdbx_seq_one_letter_code
_entity_poly.pdbx_strand_id
1 'polypeptide(L)'
;MIVTDRLAIRRLLPTDFQQYAELTAFPEVADGAGFNFISNPQMIKSALVRQLKNKGTYGVFEDQQLIGAVLLFERIGASGRPDPENLEVSYFLRPDRWQMGYMTEALKTIVAGVKARHQVRSLYAEVLVTNARSVALLERLNFELVTKLRDPILGSDKLIYERKLRA
;
A
#
# COMPACT_ATOMS: atom_id res chain seq x y z
N MET A 1 -15.76 2.01 7.44
CA MET A 1 -14.99 0.98 8.17
C MET A 1 -15.42 -0.37 7.63
N ILE A 2 -14.48 -1.23 7.28
CA ILE A 2 -14.71 -2.61 6.87
C ILE A 2 -14.12 -3.49 7.96
N VAL A 3 -14.86 -4.49 8.40
CA VAL A 3 -14.42 -5.45 9.42
C VAL A 3 -14.30 -6.81 8.74
N THR A 4 -13.20 -7.51 8.99
CA THR A 4 -12.95 -8.89 8.58
C THR A 4 -12.88 -9.78 9.82
N ASP A 5 -12.45 -11.03 9.69
CA ASP A 5 -12.34 -11.94 10.83
C ASP A 5 -11.34 -11.45 11.89
N ARG A 6 -10.26 -10.76 11.48
CA ARG A 6 -9.18 -10.33 12.36
C ARG A 6 -8.88 -8.84 12.31
N LEU A 7 -9.41 -8.11 11.31
CA LEU A 7 -8.99 -6.75 11.01
C LEU A 7 -10.17 -5.79 10.98
N ALA A 8 -9.89 -4.56 11.40
CA ALA A 8 -10.68 -3.39 11.05
C ALA A 8 -9.89 -2.53 10.04
N ILE A 9 -10.49 -2.25 8.88
CA ILE A 9 -9.88 -1.45 7.82
C ILE A 9 -10.68 -0.17 7.69
N ARG A 10 -10.04 0.95 7.95
CA ARG A 10 -10.68 2.26 7.89
C ARG A 10 -9.69 3.33 7.45
N ARG A 11 -10.21 4.47 7.10
CA ARG A 11 -9.37 5.64 6.84
C ARG A 11 -8.59 6.02 8.11
N LEU A 12 -7.36 6.50 7.93
CA LEU A 12 -6.59 7.10 9.00
C LEU A 12 -7.23 8.41 9.46
N LEU A 13 -7.13 8.68 10.74
CA LEU A 13 -7.57 9.91 11.40
C LEU A 13 -6.37 10.66 11.98
N PRO A 14 -6.48 11.97 12.22
CA PRO A 14 -5.40 12.72 12.89
C PRO A 14 -5.01 12.14 14.26
N THR A 15 -5.95 11.50 14.94
CA THR A 15 -5.73 10.81 16.23
C THR A 15 -4.86 9.55 16.13
N ASP A 16 -4.66 9.00 14.92
CA ASP A 16 -3.80 7.84 14.71
C ASP A 16 -2.31 8.21 14.61
N PHE A 17 -1.96 9.48 14.79
CA PHE A 17 -0.59 9.97 14.59
C PHE A 17 0.45 9.17 15.38
N GLN A 18 0.19 8.91 16.67
CA GLN A 18 1.13 8.18 17.51
C GLN A 18 1.40 6.78 16.96
N GLN A 19 0.34 6.03 16.65
CA GLN A 19 0.44 4.69 16.11
C GLN A 19 1.06 4.66 14.71
N TYR A 20 0.77 5.68 13.89
CA TYR A 20 1.39 5.82 12.57
C TYR A 20 2.90 6.10 12.67
N ALA A 21 3.31 6.94 13.62
CA ALA A 21 4.70 7.21 13.88
C ALA A 21 5.45 5.94 14.33
N GLU A 22 4.85 5.15 15.21
CA GLU A 22 5.38 3.86 15.65
C GLU A 22 5.51 2.87 14.48
N LEU A 23 4.49 2.78 13.63
CA LEU A 23 4.49 1.90 12.46
C LEU A 23 5.60 2.26 11.46
N THR A 24 5.80 3.55 11.21
CA THR A 24 6.81 4.02 10.24
C THR A 24 8.22 4.12 10.83
N ALA A 25 8.38 3.90 12.14
CA ALA A 25 9.68 3.85 12.80
C ALA A 25 10.46 2.55 12.56
N PHE A 26 9.83 1.53 11.99
CA PHE A 26 10.52 0.29 11.62
C PHE A 26 11.32 0.49 10.32
N PRO A 27 12.67 0.35 10.35
CA PRO A 27 13.49 0.46 9.13
C PRO A 27 13.05 -0.51 8.03
N GLU A 28 12.66 -1.72 8.40
CA GLU A 28 12.21 -2.77 7.49
C GLU A 28 10.90 -2.38 6.76
N VAL A 29 10.08 -1.54 7.39
CA VAL A 29 8.87 -0.99 6.76
C VAL A 29 9.25 0.01 5.67
N ALA A 30 10.19 0.89 5.96
CA ALA A 30 10.69 1.87 4.99
C ALA A 30 11.36 1.19 3.79
N ASP A 31 12.25 0.25 4.05
CA ASP A 31 12.98 -0.52 3.01
C ASP A 31 12.01 -1.30 2.12
N GLY A 32 11.05 -1.99 2.73
CA GLY A 32 10.07 -2.81 2.01
C GLY A 32 9.07 -1.99 1.20
N ALA A 33 8.71 -0.80 1.66
CA ALA A 33 7.77 0.09 0.98
C ALA A 33 8.43 1.05 -0.01
N GLY A 34 9.77 1.05 -0.07
CA GLY A 34 10.53 1.87 -1.01
C GLY A 34 10.53 3.37 -0.67
N PHE A 35 10.34 3.73 0.59
CA PHE A 35 10.48 5.11 1.03
C PHE A 35 11.70 5.27 1.97
N ASN A 36 12.23 6.48 2.05
CA ASN A 36 13.32 6.77 2.97
C ASN A 36 12.85 6.68 4.42
N PHE A 37 13.62 5.99 5.25
CA PHE A 37 13.39 5.96 6.68
C PHE A 37 13.40 7.38 7.26
N ILE A 38 12.33 7.74 7.96
CA ILE A 38 12.15 9.06 8.55
C ILE A 38 12.12 8.92 10.07
N SER A 39 13.12 9.44 10.75
CA SER A 39 13.19 9.48 12.22
C SER A 39 12.74 10.81 12.82
N ASN A 40 12.68 11.88 12.01
CA ASN A 40 12.31 13.20 12.47
C ASN A 40 10.78 13.30 12.69
N PRO A 41 10.29 13.63 13.93
CA PRO A 41 8.86 13.67 14.23
C PRO A 41 8.06 14.65 13.37
N GLN A 42 8.65 15.79 12.97
CA GLN A 42 7.96 16.76 12.11
C GLN A 42 7.78 16.22 10.68
N MET A 43 8.77 15.49 10.17
CA MET A 43 8.66 14.83 8.87
C MET A 43 7.63 13.69 8.90
N ILE A 44 7.57 12.91 9.97
CA ILE A 44 6.54 11.88 10.19
C ILE A 44 5.15 12.52 10.20
N LYS A 45 5.00 13.63 10.94
CA LYS A 45 3.73 14.40 10.97
C LYS A 45 3.34 14.90 9.59
N SER A 46 4.28 15.43 8.83
CA SER A 46 4.05 15.90 7.47
C SER A 46 3.67 14.76 6.52
N ALA A 47 4.29 13.59 6.68
CA ALA A 47 3.94 12.39 5.94
C ALA A 47 2.51 11.94 6.25
N LEU A 48 2.13 11.87 7.53
CA LEU A 48 0.76 11.53 7.92
C LEU A 48 -0.26 12.54 7.37
N VAL A 49 0.02 13.85 7.46
CA VAL A 49 -0.87 14.89 6.91
C VAL A 49 -1.10 14.68 5.42
N ARG A 50 -0.07 14.31 4.66
CA ARG A 50 -0.23 13.96 3.24
C ARG A 50 -1.10 12.73 3.05
N GLN A 51 -0.90 11.69 3.88
CA GLN A 51 -1.72 10.48 3.83
C GLN A 51 -3.18 10.75 4.19
N LEU A 52 -3.45 11.62 5.15
CA LEU A 52 -4.83 12.02 5.51
C LEU A 52 -5.55 12.75 4.37
N LYS A 53 -4.82 13.47 3.53
CA LYS A 53 -5.37 14.14 2.33
C LYS A 53 -5.67 13.15 1.21
N ASN A 54 -4.95 12.03 1.14
CA ASN A 54 -5.22 11.00 0.15
C ASN A 54 -6.45 10.19 0.55
N LYS A 55 -7.53 10.32 -0.22
CA LYS A 55 -8.78 9.57 0.00
C LYS A 55 -8.63 8.05 -0.14
N GLY A 56 -7.55 7.59 -0.74
CA GLY A 56 -7.22 6.17 -0.91
C GLY A 56 -6.39 5.57 0.22
N THR A 57 -6.11 6.29 1.31
CA THR A 57 -5.31 5.76 2.42
C THR A 57 -6.17 5.06 3.46
N TYR A 58 -5.86 3.80 3.73
CA TYR A 58 -6.52 2.95 4.72
C TYR A 58 -5.52 2.43 5.75
N GLY A 59 -5.83 2.62 7.03
CA GLY A 59 -5.15 1.92 8.12
C GLY A 59 -5.71 0.51 8.28
N VAL A 60 -4.82 -0.41 8.60
CA VAL A 60 -5.13 -1.81 8.93
C VAL A 60 -4.92 -1.99 10.43
N PHE A 61 -5.99 -2.32 11.14
CA PHE A 61 -6.01 -2.40 12.61
C PHE A 61 -6.31 -3.83 13.05
N GLU A 62 -5.56 -4.31 14.03
CA GLU A 62 -5.83 -5.50 14.83
C GLU A 62 -6.09 -5.04 16.26
N ASP A 63 -7.23 -5.39 16.85
CA ASP A 63 -7.60 -5.00 18.22
C ASP A 63 -7.35 -3.51 18.54
N GLN A 64 -7.75 -2.63 17.63
CA GLN A 64 -7.55 -1.18 17.67
C GLN A 64 -6.09 -0.71 17.52
N GLN A 65 -5.13 -1.62 17.38
CA GLN A 65 -3.75 -1.29 17.09
C GLN A 65 -3.54 -1.15 15.58
N LEU A 66 -2.95 -0.05 15.14
CA LEU A 66 -2.54 0.14 13.75
C LEU A 66 -1.33 -0.75 13.46
N ILE A 67 -1.55 -1.79 12.67
CA ILE A 67 -0.50 -2.75 12.30
C ILE A 67 0.04 -2.55 10.89
N GLY A 68 -0.67 -1.81 10.05
CA GLY A 68 -0.26 -1.56 8.66
C GLY A 68 -1.10 -0.52 7.97
N ALA A 69 -0.76 -0.24 6.73
CA ALA A 69 -1.54 0.64 5.87
C ALA A 69 -1.56 0.15 4.42
N VAL A 70 -2.63 0.49 3.72
CA VAL A 70 -2.79 0.32 2.28
C VAL A 70 -3.15 1.66 1.68
N LEU A 71 -2.44 2.05 0.64
CA LEU A 71 -2.59 3.32 -0.04
C LEU A 71 -2.94 3.08 -1.50
N LEU A 72 -3.93 3.80 -1.97
CA LEU A 72 -4.32 3.82 -3.38
C LEU A 72 -4.07 5.22 -3.94
N PHE A 73 -3.37 5.30 -5.05
CA PHE A 73 -3.06 6.54 -5.76
C PHE A 73 -3.54 6.44 -7.20
N GLU A 74 -4.03 7.55 -7.75
CA GLU A 74 -4.27 7.64 -9.18
C GLU A 74 -2.94 7.65 -9.92
N ARG A 75 -2.79 6.81 -10.93
CA ARG A 75 -1.61 6.83 -11.81
C ARG A 75 -1.68 8.04 -12.74
N ILE A 76 -0.55 8.43 -13.27
CA ILE A 76 -0.50 9.45 -14.32
C ILE A 76 -0.76 8.75 -15.65
N GLY A 77 -1.83 9.13 -16.31
CA GLY A 77 -2.21 8.62 -17.62
C GLY A 77 -1.36 9.21 -18.76
N ALA A 78 -1.60 8.74 -19.96
CA ALA A 78 -0.88 9.18 -21.18
C ALA A 78 -1.00 10.70 -21.44
N SER A 79 -2.05 11.34 -20.95
CA SER A 79 -2.26 12.80 -21.05
C SER A 79 -1.43 13.61 -20.04
N GLY A 80 -0.65 12.96 -19.17
CA GLY A 80 0.06 13.61 -18.08
C GLY A 80 -0.84 14.02 -16.89
N ARG A 81 -2.09 13.61 -16.87
CA ARG A 81 -3.07 13.89 -15.80
C ARG A 81 -3.35 12.65 -14.97
N PRO A 82 -3.82 12.81 -13.71
CA PRO A 82 -4.29 11.68 -12.91
C PRO A 82 -5.35 10.85 -13.66
N ASP A 83 -5.22 9.53 -13.56
CA ASP A 83 -6.10 8.56 -14.19
C ASP A 83 -6.85 7.78 -13.13
N PRO A 84 -8.12 8.12 -12.82
CA PRO A 84 -8.88 7.47 -11.77
C PRO A 84 -9.30 6.03 -12.10
N GLU A 85 -9.17 5.60 -13.35
CA GLU A 85 -9.46 4.22 -13.75
C GLU A 85 -8.28 3.27 -13.48
N ASN A 86 -7.07 3.81 -13.31
CA ASN A 86 -5.85 3.04 -13.08
C ASN A 86 -5.18 3.53 -11.79
N LEU A 87 -5.29 2.71 -10.74
CA LEU A 87 -4.73 3.05 -9.44
C LEU A 87 -3.44 2.27 -9.19
N GLU A 88 -2.53 2.89 -8.45
CA GLU A 88 -1.39 2.22 -7.86
C GLU A 88 -1.70 1.88 -6.42
N VAL A 89 -1.40 0.66 -6.00
CA VAL A 89 -1.50 0.20 -4.63
C VAL A 89 -0.11 0.09 -4.01
N SER A 90 0.06 0.74 -2.86
CA SER A 90 1.21 0.58 -1.99
C SER A 90 0.74 0.09 -0.63
N TYR A 91 1.56 -0.68 0.07
CA TYR A 91 1.20 -1.22 1.37
C TYR A 91 2.43 -1.53 2.21
N PHE A 92 2.24 -1.49 3.51
CA PHE A 92 3.25 -1.89 4.49
C PHE A 92 2.60 -2.42 5.76
N LEU A 93 3.33 -3.24 6.50
CA LEU A 93 2.87 -3.93 7.69
C LEU A 93 4.02 -4.00 8.69
N ARG A 94 3.70 -3.91 9.99
CA ARG A 94 4.68 -4.12 11.07
C ARG A 94 5.42 -5.45 10.89
N PRO A 95 6.73 -5.49 11.15
CA PRO A 95 7.53 -6.71 10.96
C PRO A 95 7.05 -7.89 11.80
N ASP A 96 6.59 -7.63 13.03
CA ASP A 96 6.07 -8.65 13.94
C ASP A 96 4.70 -9.23 13.55
N ARG A 97 4.11 -8.74 12.46
CA ARG A 97 2.86 -9.22 11.85
C ARG A 97 3.06 -9.83 10.46
N TRP A 98 4.31 -9.98 10.02
CA TRP A 98 4.60 -10.59 8.73
C TRP A 98 4.32 -12.09 8.75
N GLN A 99 4.06 -12.66 7.57
CA GLN A 99 3.82 -14.10 7.33
C GLN A 99 2.58 -14.69 8.03
N MET A 100 1.76 -13.85 8.66
CA MET A 100 0.53 -14.25 9.34
C MET A 100 -0.75 -14.08 8.48
N GLY A 101 -0.58 -13.67 7.22
CA GLY A 101 -1.70 -13.48 6.29
C GLY A 101 -2.48 -12.16 6.42
N TYR A 102 -2.12 -11.28 7.36
CA TYR A 102 -2.83 -10.02 7.59
C TYR A 102 -2.91 -9.12 6.37
N MET A 103 -1.79 -8.91 5.67
CA MET A 103 -1.79 -8.06 4.48
C MET A 103 -2.54 -8.73 3.31
N THR A 104 -2.53 -10.06 3.21
CA THR A 104 -3.35 -10.79 2.24
C THR A 104 -4.84 -10.54 2.48
N GLU A 105 -5.28 -10.61 3.74
CA GLU A 105 -6.66 -10.37 4.16
C GLU A 105 -7.09 -8.92 3.87
N ALA A 106 -6.24 -7.96 4.26
CA ALA A 106 -6.48 -6.54 4.02
C ALA A 106 -6.60 -6.21 2.52
N LEU A 107 -5.65 -6.66 1.72
CA LEU A 107 -5.65 -6.39 0.28
C LEU A 107 -6.81 -7.08 -0.45
N LYS A 108 -7.15 -8.32 -0.11
CA LYS A 108 -8.35 -8.99 -0.67
C LYS A 108 -9.59 -8.15 -0.45
N THR A 109 -9.76 -7.65 0.76
CA THR A 109 -10.91 -6.84 1.16
C THR A 109 -10.95 -5.50 0.41
N ILE A 110 -9.82 -4.80 0.35
CA ILE A 110 -9.73 -3.52 -0.37
C ILE A 110 -9.96 -3.71 -1.87
N VAL A 111 -9.33 -4.71 -2.48
CA VAL A 111 -9.51 -5.03 -3.90
C VAL A 111 -10.97 -5.34 -4.22
N ALA A 112 -11.65 -6.12 -3.38
CA ALA A 112 -13.08 -6.40 -3.54
C ALA A 112 -13.91 -5.12 -3.47
N GLY A 113 -13.63 -4.23 -2.51
CA GLY A 113 -14.29 -2.93 -2.38
C GLY A 113 -14.05 -1.99 -3.56
N VAL A 114 -12.84 -1.97 -4.11
CA VAL A 114 -12.51 -1.19 -5.31
C VAL A 114 -13.25 -1.74 -6.53
N LYS A 115 -13.24 -3.06 -6.71
CA LYS A 115 -13.93 -3.75 -7.81
C LYS A 115 -15.43 -3.49 -7.79
N ALA A 116 -16.06 -3.51 -6.62
CA ALA A 116 -17.50 -3.30 -6.46
C ALA A 116 -17.96 -1.89 -6.89
N ARG A 117 -17.07 -0.91 -6.92
CA ARG A 117 -17.39 0.46 -7.37
C ARG A 117 -17.45 0.60 -8.89
N HIS A 118 -16.96 -0.37 -9.65
CA HIS A 118 -16.94 -0.40 -11.13
C HIS A 118 -16.27 0.81 -11.82
N GLN A 119 -15.50 1.60 -11.09
CA GLN A 119 -14.82 2.80 -11.62
C GLN A 119 -13.39 2.50 -12.02
N VAL A 120 -12.73 1.56 -11.32
CA VAL A 120 -11.33 1.22 -11.52
C VAL A 120 -11.22 0.05 -12.50
N ARG A 121 -10.37 0.23 -13.51
CA ARG A 121 -10.04 -0.79 -14.52
C ARG A 121 -8.95 -1.72 -14.02
N SER A 122 -7.87 -1.14 -13.53
CA SER A 122 -6.70 -1.90 -13.10
C SER A 122 -6.10 -1.34 -11.82
N LEU A 123 -5.55 -2.26 -11.01
CA LEU A 123 -4.63 -1.94 -9.91
C LEU A 123 -3.21 -2.32 -10.33
N TYR A 124 -2.28 -1.41 -10.11
CA TYR A 124 -0.86 -1.62 -10.32
C TYR A 124 -0.12 -1.64 -8.98
N ALA A 125 0.97 -2.35 -8.91
CA ALA A 125 1.87 -2.35 -7.76
C ALA A 125 3.31 -2.34 -8.25
N GLU A 126 4.13 -1.49 -7.65
CA GLU A 126 5.58 -1.49 -7.84
C GLU A 126 6.23 -2.20 -6.65
N VAL A 127 7.16 -3.11 -6.94
CA VAL A 127 7.88 -3.84 -5.90
C VAL A 127 9.35 -4.00 -6.29
N LEU A 128 10.24 -3.83 -5.30
CA LEU A 128 11.65 -4.12 -5.49
C LEU A 128 11.85 -5.62 -5.77
N VAL A 129 12.68 -5.96 -6.73
CA VAL A 129 12.98 -7.35 -7.10
C VAL A 129 13.48 -8.18 -5.89
N THR A 130 14.10 -7.53 -4.92
CA THR A 130 14.60 -8.13 -3.68
C THR A 130 13.53 -8.39 -2.64
N ASN A 131 12.32 -7.81 -2.79
CA ASN A 131 11.23 -7.98 -1.84
C ASN A 131 10.36 -9.21 -2.20
N ALA A 132 10.95 -10.40 -2.01
CA ALA A 132 10.29 -11.67 -2.35
C ALA A 132 8.94 -11.88 -1.64
N ARG A 133 8.76 -11.33 -0.43
CA ARG A 133 7.47 -11.42 0.29
C ARG A 133 6.36 -10.67 -0.43
N SER A 134 6.66 -9.46 -0.88
CA SER A 134 5.70 -8.62 -1.61
C SER A 134 5.37 -9.23 -2.98
N VAL A 135 6.38 -9.76 -3.68
CA VAL A 135 6.20 -10.50 -4.93
C VAL A 135 5.23 -11.66 -4.73
N ALA A 136 5.50 -12.55 -3.78
CA ALA A 136 4.64 -13.70 -3.50
C ALA A 136 3.21 -13.29 -3.08
N LEU A 137 3.07 -12.17 -2.36
CA LEU A 137 1.77 -11.63 -1.98
C LEU A 137 0.96 -11.15 -3.20
N LEU A 138 1.59 -10.40 -4.10
CA LEU A 138 0.96 -9.88 -5.31
C LEU A 138 0.50 -11.03 -6.22
N GLU A 139 1.36 -12.03 -6.47
CA GLU A 139 1.05 -13.20 -7.27
C GLU A 139 -0.12 -14.01 -6.68
N ARG A 140 -0.13 -14.22 -5.37
CA ARG A 140 -1.25 -14.87 -4.66
C ARG A 140 -2.56 -14.11 -4.79
N LEU A 141 -2.49 -12.80 -4.98
CA LEU A 141 -3.65 -11.93 -5.20
C LEU A 141 -3.98 -11.74 -6.69
N ASN A 142 -3.45 -12.59 -7.56
CA ASN A 142 -3.67 -12.56 -9.01
C ASN A 142 -3.25 -11.22 -9.66
N PHE A 143 -2.16 -10.64 -9.19
CA PHE A 143 -1.45 -9.63 -9.93
C PHE A 143 -0.48 -10.33 -10.88
N GLU A 144 -0.40 -9.86 -12.10
CA GLU A 144 0.46 -10.40 -13.15
C GLU A 144 1.62 -9.44 -13.42
N LEU A 145 2.81 -9.98 -13.62
CA LEU A 145 3.99 -9.18 -13.96
C LEU A 145 3.83 -8.55 -15.34
N VAL A 146 3.88 -7.23 -15.41
CA VAL A 146 3.77 -6.48 -16.68
C VAL A 146 5.15 -6.16 -17.24
N THR A 147 6.05 -5.66 -16.40
CA THR A 147 7.39 -5.25 -16.82
C THR A 147 8.36 -5.16 -15.66
N LYS A 148 9.64 -5.13 -16.00
CA LYS A 148 10.73 -4.86 -15.08
C LYS A 148 11.38 -3.54 -15.48
N LEU A 149 11.54 -2.65 -14.51
CA LEU A 149 12.19 -1.34 -14.69
C LEU A 149 13.42 -1.26 -13.80
N ARG A 150 14.46 -0.60 -14.31
CA ARG A 150 15.60 -0.21 -13.49
C ARG A 150 15.38 1.21 -12.99
N ASP A 151 15.45 1.39 -11.67
CA ASP A 151 15.41 2.72 -11.09
C ASP A 151 16.73 3.44 -11.39
N PRO A 152 16.71 4.55 -12.15
CA PRO A 152 17.93 5.23 -12.58
C PRO A 152 18.64 5.94 -11.41
N ILE A 153 17.93 6.22 -10.32
CA ILE A 153 18.46 6.95 -9.15
C ILE A 153 19.02 5.97 -8.13
N LEU A 154 18.24 4.94 -7.79
CA LEU A 154 18.61 3.96 -6.76
C LEU A 154 19.41 2.78 -7.32
N GLY A 155 19.46 2.62 -8.65
CA GLY A 155 20.14 1.50 -9.32
C GLY A 155 19.52 0.13 -9.05
N SER A 156 18.38 0.08 -8.36
CA SER A 156 17.64 -1.14 -8.04
C SER A 156 16.61 -1.45 -9.11
N ASP A 157 16.39 -2.75 -9.34
CA ASP A 157 15.36 -3.20 -10.25
C ASP A 157 14.00 -3.23 -9.53
N LYS A 158 12.97 -2.73 -10.22
CA LYS A 158 11.57 -2.76 -9.79
C LYS A 158 10.75 -3.62 -10.74
N LEU A 159 9.83 -4.37 -10.20
CA LEU A 159 8.82 -5.13 -10.91
C LEU A 159 7.50 -4.37 -10.86
N ILE A 160 6.85 -4.24 -12.00
CA ILE A 160 5.52 -3.64 -12.10
C ILE A 160 4.52 -4.77 -12.32
N TYR A 161 3.60 -4.89 -11.39
CA TYR A 161 2.50 -5.84 -11.43
C TYR A 161 1.19 -5.12 -11.76
N GLU A 162 0.29 -5.80 -12.46
CA GLU A 162 -1.07 -5.35 -12.75
C GLU A 162 -2.09 -6.40 -12.34
N ARG A 163 -3.19 -5.95 -11.77
CA ARG A 163 -4.40 -6.75 -11.61
C ARG A 163 -5.57 -6.06 -12.29
N LYS A 164 -6.08 -6.66 -13.36
CA LYS A 164 -7.29 -6.19 -14.04
C LYS A 164 -8.51 -6.50 -13.18
N LEU A 165 -9.36 -5.50 -12.98
CA LEU A 165 -10.57 -5.60 -12.18
C LEU A 165 -11.82 -5.72 -13.06
N ARG A 166 -11.74 -5.18 -14.26
CA ARG A 166 -12.76 -5.27 -15.31
C ARG A 166 -12.10 -5.38 -16.70
N ALA A 167 -12.83 -5.95 -17.61
CA ALA A 167 -12.42 -6.02 -19.03
C ALA A 167 -12.43 -4.62 -19.68
#